data_8a1f252a8ddf1007d87dc38dc2ecbc79
#
_entry.id   8a1f252a8ddf1007d87dc38dc2ecbc79
#
_cell.length_a   1.000
_cell.length_b   1.000
_cell.length_c   1.000
_cell.angle_alpha   90.00
_cell.angle_beta   90.00
_cell.angle_gamma   90.00
#
_symmetry.space_group_name_H-M   'P 1'
#
loop_
_entity.id
_entity.type
_entity.pdbx_description
1 polymer ?
#
loop_
_entity_poly.entity_id
_entity_poly.type
_entity_poly.pdbx_seq_one_letter_code
_entity_poly.pdbx_strand_id
1 'polypeptide(L)'
;YAPQASGALMIECGDTSLLVTATKTIKKEKADFLPLICDYEEKLYAAGRIPGGFMRREGRPPERATLVSRLIDRPMRPLFPSWMRDEIQIVASCLSLDERVPADVLAVTGASIATLLAEIPFYGPMAAVRVGLIGDDFILNPSYREIEKGDLDIVIAGSPDGIVMIEAGSNQLSEQDTIEAIDFGYEAVTELIKAQENLLKDLGIEQVKPSDPEIDDTLFKYLDKNCTKSITQILQSSDFSKEKRDFELEKVKTEAASKIEALKDDNAIKLLTSDNEKLI
;
A
#
# COMPACT_ATOMS: atom_id res chain seq x y z
N TYR A 1 18.41 -0.79 16.12
CA TYR A 1 18.41 -1.80 15.06
C TYR A 1 18.55 -1.08 13.70
N ALA A 2 19.12 -1.76 12.68
CA ALA A 2 19.24 -1.26 11.29
C ALA A 2 19.61 0.24 11.15
N PRO A 3 20.78 0.69 11.61
CA PRO A 3 21.13 2.12 11.69
C PRO A 3 21.29 2.81 10.33
N GLN A 4 21.24 2.07 9.23
CA GLN A 4 21.30 2.61 7.85
C GLN A 4 19.92 2.80 7.23
N ALA A 5 18.87 2.25 7.83
CA ALA A 5 17.50 2.48 7.38
C ALA A 5 17.03 3.87 7.83
N SER A 6 16.14 4.50 7.06
CA SER A 6 15.53 5.78 7.41
C SER A 6 14.59 5.63 8.62
N GLY A 7 13.85 4.53 8.70
CA GLY A 7 13.02 4.13 9.84
C GLY A 7 13.16 2.64 10.09
N ALA A 8 13.20 2.22 11.36
CA ALA A 8 13.33 0.83 11.74
C ALA A 8 12.67 0.56 13.09
N LEU A 9 12.01 -0.59 13.21
CA LEU A 9 11.44 -1.06 14.47
C LEU A 9 11.49 -2.58 14.59
N MET A 10 11.39 -3.05 15.84
CA MET A 10 10.99 -4.43 16.13
C MET A 10 9.52 -4.40 16.50
N ILE A 11 8.71 -5.22 15.83
CA ILE A 11 7.31 -5.43 16.19
C ILE A 11 7.14 -6.87 16.67
N GLU A 12 6.44 -7.03 17.78
CA GLU A 12 6.32 -8.32 18.46
C GLU A 12 4.86 -8.57 18.86
N CYS A 13 4.44 -9.83 18.71
CA CYS A 13 3.17 -10.32 19.21
C CYS A 13 3.35 -11.79 19.64
N GLY A 14 3.16 -12.10 20.92
CA GLY A 14 3.54 -13.39 21.49
C GLY A 14 5.04 -13.64 21.27
N ASP A 15 5.38 -14.82 20.75
CA ASP A 15 6.76 -15.17 20.41
C ASP A 15 7.11 -14.87 18.93
N THR A 16 6.21 -14.28 18.18
CA THR A 16 6.49 -13.80 16.81
C THR A 16 7.12 -12.41 16.85
N SER A 17 8.31 -12.24 16.27
CA SER A 17 9.00 -10.96 16.18
C SER A 17 9.53 -10.69 14.77
N LEU A 18 9.33 -9.45 14.30
CA LEU A 18 9.80 -8.99 13.00
C LEU A 18 10.63 -7.72 13.16
N LEU A 19 11.75 -7.66 12.45
CA LEU A 19 12.46 -6.42 12.19
C LEU A 19 11.89 -5.82 10.90
N VAL A 20 11.30 -4.64 11.00
CA VAL A 20 10.75 -3.93 9.84
C VAL A 20 11.51 -2.64 9.63
N THR A 21 11.89 -2.39 8.39
CA THR A 21 12.66 -1.21 8.00
C THR A 21 12.02 -0.52 6.81
N ALA A 22 12.10 0.80 6.78
CA ALA A 22 11.75 1.62 5.62
C ALA A 22 12.93 2.51 5.25
N THR A 23 13.24 2.57 3.97
CA THR A 23 14.33 3.38 3.43
C THR A 23 13.83 4.19 2.25
N LYS A 24 14.16 5.47 2.23
CA LYS A 24 13.87 6.38 1.13
C LYS A 24 15.16 6.78 0.43
N THR A 25 15.21 6.63 -0.89
CA THR A 25 16.35 7.03 -1.71
C THR A 25 15.92 8.01 -2.78
N ILE A 26 16.56 9.19 -2.80
CA ILE A 26 16.33 10.21 -3.83
C ILE A 26 17.19 9.87 -5.03
N LYS A 27 16.58 9.47 -6.14
CA LYS A 27 17.28 9.21 -7.41
C LYS A 27 17.37 10.47 -8.26
N LYS A 28 18.46 10.60 -9.04
CA LYS A 28 18.64 11.69 -10.02
C LYS A 28 17.69 11.54 -11.20
N GLU A 29 17.49 10.31 -11.67
CA GLU A 29 16.53 9.97 -12.73
C GLU A 29 15.23 9.52 -12.07
N LYS A 30 14.17 10.28 -12.28
CA LYS A 30 12.84 9.98 -11.73
C LYS A 30 12.11 8.98 -12.65
N ALA A 31 11.51 7.96 -12.04
CA ALA A 31 10.61 7.05 -12.76
C ALA A 31 9.26 7.74 -13.03
N ASP A 32 8.48 7.19 -13.97
CA ASP A 32 7.13 7.68 -14.25
C ASP A 32 6.07 7.19 -13.25
N PHE A 33 6.48 6.32 -12.34
CA PHE A 33 5.64 5.70 -11.30
C PHE A 33 6.36 5.75 -9.95
N LEU A 34 5.64 5.43 -8.87
CA LEU A 34 6.24 5.24 -7.54
C LEU A 34 7.06 3.94 -7.49
N PRO A 35 8.40 4.01 -7.37
CA PRO A 35 9.23 2.82 -7.21
C PRO A 35 9.16 2.32 -5.76
N LEU A 36 8.07 1.64 -5.41
CA LEU A 36 7.88 1.00 -4.12
C LEU A 36 8.27 -0.48 -4.22
N ILE A 37 9.17 -0.90 -3.35
CA ILE A 37 9.61 -2.28 -3.19
C ILE A 37 9.25 -2.73 -1.77
N CYS A 38 8.46 -3.78 -1.66
CA CYS A 38 8.13 -4.41 -0.39
C CYS A 38 8.67 -5.84 -0.39
N ASP A 39 9.56 -6.14 0.53
CA ASP A 39 10.15 -7.45 0.72
C ASP A 39 9.75 -8.03 2.08
N TYR A 40 9.36 -9.29 2.09
CA TYR A 40 9.13 -10.06 3.30
C TYR A 40 10.03 -11.29 3.29
N GLU A 41 10.72 -11.50 4.38
CA GLU A 41 11.59 -12.65 4.56
C GLU A 41 11.25 -13.41 5.83
N GLU A 42 10.94 -14.68 5.70
CA GLU A 42 10.77 -15.60 6.81
C GLU A 42 12.01 -16.46 6.92
N LYS A 43 12.87 -16.13 7.87
CA LYS A 43 14.14 -16.84 8.04
C LYS A 43 13.87 -18.23 8.61
N LEU A 44 14.56 -19.25 8.08
CA LEU A 44 14.40 -20.63 8.54
C LEU A 44 14.70 -20.78 10.04
N TYR A 45 15.66 -20.01 10.56
CA TYR A 45 15.97 -20.02 11.97
C TYR A 45 14.85 -19.44 12.86
N ALA A 46 13.96 -18.58 12.31
CA ALA A 46 12.79 -18.07 13.03
C ALA A 46 11.86 -19.21 13.48
N ALA A 47 11.79 -20.29 12.69
CA ALA A 47 11.06 -21.52 13.01
C ALA A 47 11.98 -22.62 13.57
N GLY A 48 13.17 -22.29 14.08
CA GLY A 48 14.15 -23.24 14.65
C GLY A 48 14.75 -24.21 13.61
N ARG A 49 14.73 -23.87 12.32
CA ARG A 49 15.20 -24.74 11.23
C ARG A 49 16.52 -24.26 10.65
N ILE A 50 17.31 -25.22 10.16
CA ILE A 50 18.56 -24.97 9.43
C ILE A 50 18.30 -25.22 7.94
N PRO A 51 18.84 -24.39 7.01
CA PRO A 51 18.73 -24.65 5.58
C PRO A 51 19.20 -26.06 5.21
N GLY A 52 18.32 -26.83 4.54
CA GLY A 52 18.57 -28.26 4.24
C GLY A 52 19.48 -28.53 3.04
N GLY A 53 19.76 -27.49 2.22
CA GLY A 53 20.60 -27.62 1.03
C GLY A 53 22.08 -27.86 1.36
N PHE A 54 22.86 -28.43 0.39
CA PHE A 54 24.29 -28.66 0.54
C PHE A 54 25.08 -27.42 0.99
N MET A 55 24.73 -26.25 0.45
CA MET A 55 25.39 -24.99 0.77
C MET A 55 24.97 -24.38 2.13
N ARG A 56 24.00 -24.96 2.83
CA ARG A 56 23.48 -24.48 4.11
C ARG A 56 23.09 -23.00 4.08
N ARG A 57 22.55 -22.55 2.95
CA ARG A 57 22.09 -21.16 2.73
C ARG A 57 20.58 -21.13 2.54
N GLU A 58 20.00 -20.01 2.91
CA GLU A 58 18.64 -19.65 2.51
C GLU A 58 18.61 -19.53 0.98
N GLY A 59 17.60 -20.12 0.34
CA GLY A 59 17.43 -20.11 -1.10
C GLY A 59 16.64 -18.87 -1.55
N ARG A 60 15.90 -19.04 -2.65
CA ARG A 60 14.92 -18.03 -3.09
C ARG A 60 13.79 -17.95 -2.05
N PRO A 61 13.19 -16.76 -1.88
CA PRO A 61 12.01 -16.61 -1.03
C PRO A 61 10.93 -17.63 -1.44
N PRO A 62 10.28 -18.32 -0.49
CA PRO A 62 9.19 -19.23 -0.80
C PRO A 62 7.99 -18.42 -1.34
N GLU A 63 7.08 -19.08 -2.05
CA GLU A 63 5.87 -18.47 -2.63
C GLU A 63 5.09 -17.68 -1.58
N ARG A 64 4.94 -18.21 -0.37
CA ARG A 64 4.32 -17.54 0.74
C ARG A 64 4.97 -16.18 1.06
N ALA A 65 6.28 -16.09 1.11
CA ALA A 65 6.97 -14.82 1.37
C ALA A 65 6.67 -13.79 0.28
N THR A 66 6.61 -14.24 -0.98
CA THR A 66 6.20 -13.37 -2.10
C THR A 66 4.75 -12.89 -1.95
N LEU A 67 3.83 -13.74 -1.50
CA LEU A 67 2.44 -13.35 -1.26
C LEU A 67 2.33 -12.35 -0.10
N VAL A 68 3.08 -12.54 0.98
CA VAL A 68 3.11 -11.58 2.10
C VAL A 68 3.74 -10.24 1.67
N SER A 69 4.79 -10.26 0.84
CA SER A 69 5.34 -9.01 0.25
C SER A 69 4.26 -8.23 -0.51
N ARG A 70 3.42 -8.93 -1.27
CA ARG A 70 2.28 -8.32 -1.98
C ARG A 70 1.18 -7.86 -1.04
N LEU A 71 0.96 -8.59 0.06
CA LEU A 71 0.01 -8.21 1.10
C LEU A 71 0.42 -6.89 1.78
N ILE A 72 1.72 -6.62 1.90
CA ILE A 72 2.26 -5.34 2.38
C ILE A 72 2.11 -4.26 1.29
N ASP A 73 2.54 -4.53 0.05
CA ASP A 73 2.59 -3.53 -1.03
C ASP A 73 1.19 -2.99 -1.39
N ARG A 74 0.19 -3.86 -1.51
CA ARG A 74 -1.15 -3.49 -2.00
C ARG A 74 -1.84 -2.41 -1.17
N PRO A 75 -1.92 -2.50 0.17
CA PRO A 75 -2.55 -1.46 0.97
C PRO A 75 -1.64 -0.24 1.20
N MET A 76 -0.31 -0.39 1.12
CA MET A 76 0.64 0.71 1.28
C MET A 76 0.66 1.65 0.08
N ARG A 77 0.67 1.09 -1.12
CA ARG A 77 0.85 1.82 -2.39
C ARG A 77 -0.14 2.97 -2.60
N PRO A 78 -1.46 2.81 -2.42
CA PRO A 78 -2.42 3.89 -2.61
C PRO A 78 -2.33 4.99 -1.55
N LEU A 79 -1.65 4.75 -0.43
CA LEU A 79 -1.47 5.73 0.62
C LEU A 79 -0.23 6.63 0.43
N PHE A 80 0.57 6.39 -0.62
CA PHE A 80 1.60 7.33 -1.04
C PHE A 80 1.05 8.35 -2.02
N PRO A 81 1.56 9.60 -2.01
CA PRO A 81 1.13 10.62 -2.96
C PRO A 81 1.40 10.19 -4.41
N SER A 82 0.47 10.47 -5.31
CA SER A 82 0.56 10.11 -6.74
C SER A 82 1.76 10.75 -7.46
N TRP A 83 2.23 11.90 -6.95
CA TRP A 83 3.39 12.62 -7.47
C TRP A 83 4.75 12.11 -6.98
N MET A 84 4.76 11.24 -5.94
CA MET A 84 6.02 10.74 -5.37
C MET A 84 6.77 9.85 -6.37
N ARG A 85 8.05 10.15 -6.54
CA ARG A 85 8.96 9.47 -7.47
C ARG A 85 10.26 9.00 -6.80
N ASP A 86 10.38 9.21 -5.50
CA ASP A 86 11.50 8.70 -4.72
C ASP A 86 11.38 7.18 -4.57
N GLU A 87 12.48 6.47 -4.60
CA GLU A 87 12.48 5.03 -4.36
C GLU A 87 12.28 4.74 -2.89
N ILE A 88 11.28 3.91 -2.58
CA ILE A 88 10.96 3.47 -1.24
C ILE A 88 11.14 1.96 -1.18
N GLN A 89 11.92 1.51 -0.21
CA GLN A 89 12.07 0.09 0.09
C GLN A 89 11.61 -0.18 1.51
N ILE A 90 10.71 -1.15 1.65
CA ILE A 90 10.22 -1.66 2.93
C ILE A 90 10.63 -3.12 3.02
N VAL A 91 11.34 -3.48 4.09
CA VAL A 91 11.77 -4.86 4.33
C VAL A 91 11.27 -5.30 5.69
N ALA A 92 10.51 -6.40 5.71
CA ALA A 92 10.04 -7.05 6.92
C ALA A 92 10.71 -8.41 7.05
N SER A 93 11.58 -8.59 8.04
CA SER A 93 12.28 -9.84 8.31
C SER A 93 11.74 -10.49 9.56
N CYS A 94 11.13 -11.68 9.43
CA CYS A 94 10.67 -12.49 10.54
C CYS A 94 11.88 -13.19 11.20
N LEU A 95 12.14 -12.84 12.46
CA LEU A 95 13.29 -13.34 13.23
C LEU A 95 12.91 -14.43 14.22
N SER A 96 11.66 -14.43 14.68
CA SER A 96 11.05 -15.47 15.51
C SER A 96 9.61 -15.67 15.09
N LEU A 97 9.13 -16.91 15.04
CA LEU A 97 7.79 -17.25 14.58
C LEU A 97 7.09 -18.17 15.58
N ASP A 98 5.95 -17.73 16.08
CA ASP A 98 4.98 -18.56 16.78
C ASP A 98 3.88 -18.98 15.80
N GLU A 99 3.64 -20.28 15.64
CA GLU A 99 2.59 -20.79 14.76
C GLU A 99 1.17 -20.30 15.13
N ARG A 100 0.99 -19.82 16.36
CA ARG A 100 -0.28 -19.26 16.85
C ARG A 100 -0.50 -17.80 16.43
N VAL A 101 0.57 -17.10 16.04
CA VAL A 101 0.53 -15.68 15.70
C VAL A 101 1.09 -15.47 14.30
N PRO A 102 0.21 -15.42 13.28
CA PRO A 102 0.63 -15.15 11.90
C PRO A 102 1.42 -13.86 11.77
N ALA A 103 2.58 -13.94 11.11
CA ALA A 103 3.49 -12.80 10.98
C ALA A 103 3.10 -11.82 9.86
N ASP A 104 2.21 -12.21 8.96
CA ASP A 104 1.84 -11.46 7.75
C ASP A 104 1.13 -10.13 8.05
N VAL A 105 0.05 -10.15 8.82
CA VAL A 105 -0.68 -8.92 9.22
C VAL A 105 0.16 -8.03 10.15
N LEU A 106 1.01 -8.65 10.97
CA LEU A 106 1.96 -7.94 11.81
C LEU A 106 3.01 -7.19 10.96
N ALA A 107 3.46 -7.82 9.86
CA ALA A 107 4.38 -7.19 8.90
C ALA A 107 3.74 -5.96 8.21
N VAL A 108 2.45 -6.03 7.86
CA VAL A 108 1.72 -4.89 7.26
C VAL A 108 1.66 -3.70 8.24
N THR A 109 1.30 -3.95 9.49
CA THR A 109 1.27 -2.92 10.53
C THR A 109 2.67 -2.36 10.82
N GLY A 110 3.67 -3.24 10.89
CA GLY A 110 5.07 -2.85 11.05
C GLY A 110 5.59 -1.98 9.89
N ALA A 111 5.18 -2.27 8.65
CA ALA A 111 5.53 -1.47 7.48
C ALA A 111 4.99 -0.03 7.56
N SER A 112 3.75 0.13 8.05
CA SER A 112 3.18 1.45 8.33
C SER A 112 4.02 2.23 9.34
N ILE A 113 4.32 1.62 10.49
CA ILE A 113 5.10 2.27 11.56
C ILE A 113 6.51 2.61 11.06
N ALA A 114 7.20 1.70 10.34
CA ALA A 114 8.53 1.96 9.78
C ALA A 114 8.54 3.16 8.82
N THR A 115 7.50 3.28 8.01
CA THR A 115 7.33 4.39 7.06
C THR A 115 7.11 5.73 7.78
N LEU A 116 6.32 5.73 8.85
CA LEU A 116 6.09 6.89 9.70
C LEU A 116 7.35 7.32 10.44
N LEU A 117 8.10 6.36 11.00
CA LEU A 117 9.40 6.62 11.66
C LEU A 117 10.47 7.12 10.69
N ALA A 118 10.36 6.77 9.40
CA ALA A 118 11.24 7.26 8.34
C ALA A 118 10.90 8.69 7.87
N GLU A 119 9.86 9.31 8.42
CA GLU A 119 9.34 10.62 8.01
C GLU A 119 9.04 10.72 6.50
N ILE A 120 8.64 9.59 5.90
CA ILE A 120 8.25 9.54 4.49
C ILE A 120 6.82 10.07 4.37
N PRO A 121 6.53 11.03 3.44
CA PRO A 121 5.17 11.52 3.21
C PRO A 121 4.21 10.38 2.87
N PHE A 122 3.21 10.17 3.72
CA PHE A 122 2.33 9.00 3.69
C PHE A 122 0.96 9.34 4.30
N TYR A 123 -0.14 8.93 3.64
CA TYR A 123 -1.52 9.14 4.12
C TYR A 123 -1.94 8.10 5.18
N GLY A 124 -0.98 7.49 5.89
CA GLY A 124 -1.22 6.63 7.04
C GLY A 124 -1.53 7.43 8.32
N PRO A 125 -1.56 6.77 9.49
CA PRO A 125 -1.15 5.37 9.71
C PRO A 125 -2.08 4.35 9.07
N MET A 126 -1.59 3.12 8.94
CA MET A 126 -2.35 1.99 8.42
C MET A 126 -2.09 0.75 9.27
N ALA A 127 -3.11 -0.06 9.45
CA ALA A 127 -2.99 -1.36 10.11
C ALA A 127 -3.74 -2.44 9.35
N ALA A 128 -3.40 -3.69 9.62
CA ALA A 128 -4.12 -4.84 9.10
C ALA A 128 -4.40 -5.86 10.19
N VAL A 129 -5.52 -6.53 10.05
CA VAL A 129 -5.91 -7.68 10.85
C VAL A 129 -6.42 -8.79 9.95
N ARG A 130 -6.39 -10.02 10.47
CA ARG A 130 -7.03 -11.18 9.87
C ARG A 130 -8.25 -11.54 10.69
N VAL A 131 -9.36 -11.86 10.05
CA VAL A 131 -10.57 -12.37 10.70
C VAL A 131 -10.85 -13.76 10.16
N GLY A 132 -11.05 -14.71 11.05
CA GLY A 132 -11.53 -16.05 10.75
C GLY A 132 -12.94 -16.23 11.31
N LEU A 133 -13.71 -17.13 10.71
CA LEU A 133 -14.97 -17.63 11.27
C LEU A 133 -14.81 -19.11 11.60
N ILE A 134 -14.94 -19.44 12.89
CA ILE A 134 -14.82 -20.81 13.39
C ILE A 134 -16.08 -21.17 14.14
N GLY A 135 -16.88 -22.06 13.55
CA GLY A 135 -18.26 -22.24 13.97
C GLY A 135 -19.06 -20.96 13.75
N ASP A 136 -19.62 -20.39 14.81
CA ASP A 136 -20.41 -19.15 14.74
C ASP A 136 -19.66 -17.93 15.28
N ASP A 137 -18.36 -18.06 15.62
CA ASP A 137 -17.59 -17.00 16.28
C ASP A 137 -16.53 -16.39 15.34
N PHE A 138 -16.51 -15.06 15.25
CA PHE A 138 -15.41 -14.33 14.61
C PHE A 138 -14.19 -14.27 15.51
N ILE A 139 -13.04 -14.63 14.97
CA ILE A 139 -11.76 -14.62 15.70
C ILE A 139 -10.78 -13.67 15.00
N LEU A 140 -10.19 -12.74 15.78
CA LEU A 140 -9.13 -11.86 15.32
C LEU A 140 -7.79 -12.59 15.30
N ASN A 141 -7.07 -12.45 14.19
CA ASN A 141 -5.73 -13.01 13.99
C ASN A 141 -5.65 -14.51 14.36
N PRO A 142 -6.55 -15.35 13.80
CA PRO A 142 -6.54 -16.78 14.09
C PRO A 142 -5.22 -17.41 13.71
N SER A 143 -4.83 -18.47 14.44
CA SER A 143 -3.67 -19.29 14.09
C SER A 143 -3.86 -20.00 12.75
N TYR A 144 -2.78 -20.44 12.10
CA TYR A 144 -2.87 -21.17 10.84
C TYR A 144 -3.75 -22.42 10.92
N ARG A 145 -3.75 -23.10 12.06
CA ARG A 145 -4.60 -24.29 12.30
C ARG A 145 -6.08 -23.96 12.42
N GLU A 146 -6.39 -22.79 12.92
CA GLU A 146 -7.75 -22.27 13.01
C GLU A 146 -8.24 -21.82 11.64
N ILE A 147 -7.40 -21.15 10.85
CA ILE A 147 -7.71 -20.76 9.47
C ILE A 147 -8.05 -22.01 8.62
N GLU A 148 -7.27 -23.08 8.71
CA GLU A 148 -7.50 -24.32 7.96
C GLU A 148 -8.85 -24.98 8.30
N LYS A 149 -9.41 -24.72 9.47
CA LYS A 149 -10.68 -25.31 9.94
C LYS A 149 -11.86 -24.36 9.82
N GLY A 150 -11.59 -23.09 9.61
CA GLY A 150 -12.59 -22.05 9.53
C GLY A 150 -13.26 -21.96 8.17
N ASP A 151 -14.43 -21.35 8.14
CA ASP A 151 -15.18 -21.09 6.90
C ASP A 151 -14.86 -19.72 6.29
N LEU A 152 -14.10 -18.89 6.98
CA LEU A 152 -13.64 -17.57 6.53
C LEU A 152 -12.17 -17.36 6.86
N ASP A 153 -11.46 -16.82 5.90
CA ASP A 153 -10.13 -16.21 6.04
C ASP A 153 -10.14 -14.87 5.31
N ILE A 154 -10.24 -13.77 6.05
CA ILE A 154 -10.28 -12.43 5.48
C ILE A 154 -9.23 -11.54 6.13
N VAL A 155 -8.39 -10.92 5.31
CA VAL A 155 -7.44 -9.87 5.73
C VAL A 155 -8.01 -8.53 5.36
N ILE A 156 -8.06 -7.64 6.35
CA ILE A 156 -8.57 -6.28 6.21
C ILE A 156 -7.45 -5.32 6.58
N ALA A 157 -7.11 -4.43 5.65
CA ALA A 157 -6.20 -3.33 5.91
C ALA A 157 -6.93 -2.01 5.74
N GLY A 158 -6.70 -1.08 6.66
CA GLY A 158 -7.37 0.21 6.67
C GLY A 158 -6.50 1.34 7.18
N SER A 159 -6.92 2.56 6.87
CA SER A 159 -6.41 3.83 7.34
C SER A 159 -7.49 4.56 8.16
N PRO A 160 -7.21 5.73 8.76
CA PRO A 160 -8.25 6.53 9.43
C PRO A 160 -9.42 6.90 8.52
N ASP A 161 -9.20 6.98 7.20
CA ASP A 161 -10.21 7.39 6.23
C ASP A 161 -11.09 6.23 5.74
N GLY A 162 -10.72 4.99 6.04
CA GLY A 162 -11.49 3.80 5.67
C GLY A 162 -10.65 2.58 5.32
N ILE A 163 -11.34 1.56 4.82
CA ILE A 163 -10.72 0.31 4.38
C ILE A 163 -9.99 0.54 3.05
N VAL A 164 -8.72 0.13 3.01
CA VAL A 164 -7.85 0.30 1.83
C VAL A 164 -7.74 -0.99 1.04
N MET A 165 -7.76 -2.14 1.71
CA MET A 165 -7.64 -3.45 1.07
C MET A 165 -8.43 -4.50 1.83
N ILE A 166 -9.05 -5.39 1.07
CA ILE A 166 -9.63 -6.64 1.54
C ILE A 166 -9.08 -7.78 0.67
N GLU A 167 -8.66 -8.86 1.31
CA GLU A 167 -8.31 -10.12 0.67
C GLU A 167 -9.00 -11.26 1.41
N ALA A 168 -9.90 -11.98 0.75
CA ALA A 168 -10.76 -12.94 1.40
C ALA A 168 -10.81 -14.27 0.65
N GLY A 169 -10.87 -15.35 1.43
CA GLY A 169 -11.29 -16.67 1.02
C GLY A 169 -12.43 -17.15 1.94
N SER A 170 -13.51 -17.67 1.39
CA SER A 170 -14.62 -18.17 2.17
C SER A 170 -15.22 -19.43 1.59
N ASN A 171 -15.84 -20.23 2.45
CA ASN A 171 -16.56 -21.46 2.09
C ASN A 171 -18.05 -21.19 1.98
N GLN A 172 -18.45 -20.42 0.95
CA GLN A 172 -19.84 -20.10 0.62
C GLN A 172 -20.62 -19.40 1.75
N LEU A 173 -20.00 -18.44 2.42
CA LEU A 173 -20.67 -17.59 3.42
C LEU A 173 -21.68 -16.65 2.77
N SER A 174 -22.66 -16.21 3.55
CA SER A 174 -23.59 -15.18 3.13
C SER A 174 -22.91 -13.81 3.01
N GLU A 175 -23.47 -12.92 2.18
CA GLU A 175 -23.00 -11.53 2.07
C GLU A 175 -23.10 -10.82 3.42
N GLN A 176 -24.14 -11.15 4.21
CA GLN A 176 -24.34 -10.54 5.52
C GLN A 176 -23.23 -10.90 6.50
N ASP A 177 -22.89 -12.20 6.62
CA ASP A 177 -21.79 -12.65 7.49
C ASP A 177 -20.45 -12.07 7.06
N THR A 178 -20.26 -11.92 5.75
CA THR A 178 -19.04 -11.31 5.20
C THR A 178 -18.94 -9.83 5.57
N ILE A 179 -20.04 -9.08 5.52
CA ILE A 179 -20.07 -7.66 5.93
C ILE A 179 -19.80 -7.55 7.42
N GLU A 180 -20.42 -8.38 8.25
CA GLU A 180 -20.20 -8.39 9.70
C GLU A 180 -18.73 -8.71 10.05
N ALA A 181 -18.09 -9.64 9.34
CA ALA A 181 -16.66 -9.92 9.50
C ALA A 181 -15.77 -8.73 9.13
N ILE A 182 -16.14 -7.99 8.07
CA ILE A 182 -15.42 -6.79 7.64
C ILE A 182 -15.53 -5.69 8.72
N ASP A 183 -16.73 -5.44 9.22
CA ASP A 183 -16.96 -4.44 10.26
C ASP A 183 -16.20 -4.80 11.55
N PHE A 184 -16.28 -6.05 11.99
CA PHE A 184 -15.56 -6.58 13.14
C PHE A 184 -14.03 -6.38 13.02
N GLY A 185 -13.48 -6.69 11.85
CA GLY A 185 -12.04 -6.50 11.60
C GLY A 185 -11.65 -5.03 11.50
N TYR A 186 -12.48 -4.17 10.92
CA TYR A 186 -12.17 -2.75 10.79
C TYR A 186 -12.19 -2.01 12.13
N GLU A 187 -13.03 -2.42 13.09
CA GLU A 187 -12.97 -1.92 14.46
C GLU A 187 -11.59 -2.18 15.08
N ALA A 188 -11.06 -3.40 14.95
CA ALA A 188 -9.74 -3.74 15.46
C ALA A 188 -8.60 -2.99 14.73
N VAL A 189 -8.72 -2.79 13.41
CA VAL A 189 -7.81 -1.94 12.62
C VAL A 189 -7.76 -0.53 13.18
N THR A 190 -8.92 0.04 13.52
CA THR A 190 -9.02 1.40 14.10
C THR A 190 -8.31 1.51 15.45
N GLU A 191 -8.36 0.48 16.28
CA GLU A 191 -7.62 0.44 17.55
C GLU A 191 -6.10 0.41 17.34
N LEU A 192 -5.63 -0.40 16.38
CA LEU A 192 -4.22 -0.46 16.03
C LEU A 192 -3.70 0.87 15.43
N ILE A 193 -4.54 1.58 14.67
CA ILE A 193 -4.23 2.92 14.16
C ILE A 193 -4.04 3.90 15.30
N LYS A 194 -4.96 3.94 16.26
CA LYS A 194 -4.84 4.79 17.46
C LYS A 194 -3.58 4.47 18.27
N ALA A 195 -3.22 3.19 18.38
CA ALA A 195 -1.99 2.79 19.05
C ALA A 195 -0.73 3.35 18.33
N GLN A 196 -0.70 3.33 16.99
CA GLN A 196 0.39 3.92 16.20
C GLN A 196 0.46 5.45 16.40
N GLU A 197 -0.67 6.15 16.38
CA GLU A 197 -0.71 7.59 16.64
C GLU A 197 -0.19 7.95 18.04
N ASN A 198 -0.53 7.16 19.05
CA ASN A 198 -0.02 7.35 20.40
C ASN A 198 1.49 7.10 20.47
N LEU A 199 1.98 6.05 19.83
CA LEU A 199 3.41 5.76 19.74
C LEU A 199 4.20 6.94 19.14
N LEU A 200 3.72 7.53 18.04
CA LEU A 200 4.35 8.69 17.42
C LEU A 200 4.39 9.89 18.36
N LYS A 201 3.29 10.15 19.09
CA LYS A 201 3.23 11.22 20.08
C LYS A 201 4.23 11.00 21.22
N ASP A 202 4.33 9.78 21.74
CA ASP A 202 5.26 9.42 22.82
C ASP A 202 6.73 9.57 22.38
N LEU A 203 7.02 9.33 21.09
CA LEU A 203 8.34 9.51 20.49
C LEU A 203 8.62 10.96 20.11
N GLY A 204 7.62 11.85 20.14
CA GLY A 204 7.75 13.24 19.68
C GLY A 204 7.95 13.36 18.18
N ILE A 205 7.48 12.40 17.39
CA ILE A 205 7.58 12.38 15.93
C ILE A 205 6.30 12.93 15.35
N GLU A 206 6.39 13.98 14.53
CA GLU A 206 5.27 14.50 13.77
C GLU A 206 5.14 13.76 12.45
N GLN A 207 3.93 13.30 12.16
CA GLN A 207 3.63 12.68 10.87
C GLN A 207 3.81 13.69 9.73
N VAL A 208 4.66 13.36 8.76
CA VAL A 208 4.79 14.13 7.53
C VAL A 208 3.60 13.82 6.63
N LYS A 209 2.60 14.71 6.64
CA LYS A 209 1.47 14.61 5.71
C LYS A 209 1.91 15.02 4.30
N PRO A 210 1.54 14.25 3.27
CA PRO A 210 1.78 14.67 1.91
C PRO A 210 1.09 16.01 1.62
N SER A 211 1.81 16.92 0.97
CA SER A 211 1.23 18.11 0.37
C SER A 211 1.14 17.90 -1.13
N ASP A 212 -0.06 17.99 -1.68
CA ASP A 212 -0.21 17.91 -3.12
C ASP A 212 0.50 19.09 -3.78
N PRO A 213 1.17 18.87 -4.93
CA PRO A 213 1.76 19.97 -5.69
C PRO A 213 0.65 20.94 -6.08
N GLU A 214 0.95 22.24 -6.00
CA GLU A 214 0.02 23.26 -6.47
C GLU A 214 -0.25 23.04 -7.97
N ILE A 215 -1.48 22.66 -8.29
CA ILE A 215 -1.92 22.55 -9.68
C ILE A 215 -2.14 23.97 -10.19
N ASP A 216 -1.52 24.31 -11.33
CA ASP A 216 -1.78 25.58 -11.99
C ASP A 216 -3.27 25.65 -12.39
N ASP A 217 -4.01 26.47 -11.68
CA ASP A 217 -5.43 26.71 -11.92
C ASP A 217 -5.72 27.09 -13.38
N THR A 218 -4.79 27.74 -14.08
CA THR A 218 -4.92 28.16 -15.47
C THR A 218 -4.91 26.96 -16.40
N LEU A 219 -4.00 26.03 -16.16
CA LEU A 219 -3.90 24.78 -16.92
C LEU A 219 -5.13 23.89 -16.67
N PHE A 220 -5.53 23.76 -15.41
CA PHE A 220 -6.71 22.99 -15.05
C PHE A 220 -7.98 23.54 -15.72
N LYS A 221 -8.23 24.85 -15.65
CA LYS A 221 -9.37 25.50 -16.31
C LYS A 221 -9.33 25.34 -17.82
N TYR A 222 -8.13 25.40 -18.43
CA TYR A 222 -7.98 25.16 -19.87
C TYR A 222 -8.36 23.73 -20.25
N LEU A 223 -7.86 22.72 -19.51
CA LEU A 223 -8.18 21.31 -19.75
C LEU A 223 -9.65 21.02 -19.51
N ASP A 224 -10.22 21.52 -18.42
CA ASP A 224 -11.64 21.35 -18.11
C ASP A 224 -12.52 21.87 -19.25
N LYS A 225 -12.26 23.08 -19.71
CA LYS A 225 -13.03 23.70 -20.79
C LYS A 225 -12.94 22.95 -22.13
N ASN A 226 -11.76 22.37 -22.45
CA ASN A 226 -11.49 21.82 -23.78
C ASN A 226 -11.64 20.30 -23.84
N CYS A 227 -11.49 19.57 -22.73
CA CYS A 227 -11.45 18.13 -22.73
C CYS A 227 -12.66 17.48 -22.03
N THR A 228 -13.21 18.06 -20.98
CA THR A 228 -14.26 17.45 -20.15
C THR A 228 -15.47 17.01 -20.96
N LYS A 229 -15.93 17.81 -21.91
CA LYS A 229 -17.08 17.45 -22.76
C LYS A 229 -16.81 16.21 -23.62
N SER A 230 -15.65 16.15 -24.25
CA SER A 230 -15.25 15.01 -25.08
C SER A 230 -15.07 13.75 -24.26
N ILE A 231 -14.41 13.85 -23.10
CA ILE A 231 -14.21 12.74 -22.16
C ILE A 231 -15.56 12.21 -21.69
N THR A 232 -16.47 13.10 -21.28
CA THR A 232 -17.82 12.71 -20.81
C THR A 232 -18.60 11.96 -21.90
N GLN A 233 -18.56 12.45 -23.14
CA GLN A 233 -19.22 11.77 -24.28
C GLN A 233 -18.65 10.37 -24.54
N ILE A 234 -17.33 10.20 -24.47
CA ILE A 234 -16.67 8.91 -24.65
C ILE A 234 -17.06 7.94 -23.53
N LEU A 235 -17.07 8.40 -22.29
CA LEU A 235 -17.40 7.57 -21.13
C LEU A 235 -18.87 7.17 -21.06
N GLN A 236 -19.78 8.05 -21.50
CA GLN A 236 -21.21 7.78 -21.52
C GLN A 236 -21.68 6.97 -22.75
N SER A 237 -20.83 6.78 -23.73
CA SER A 237 -21.18 6.02 -24.93
C SER A 237 -21.29 4.52 -24.60
N SER A 238 -22.49 3.96 -24.81
CA SER A 238 -22.73 2.52 -24.67
C SER A 238 -22.15 1.69 -25.84
N ASP A 239 -21.82 2.34 -26.96
CA ASP A 239 -21.41 1.67 -28.22
C ASP A 239 -19.90 1.39 -28.28
N PHE A 240 -19.12 1.80 -27.25
CA PHE A 240 -17.69 1.60 -27.24
C PHE A 240 -17.31 0.35 -26.45
N SER A 241 -16.59 -0.58 -27.10
CA SER A 241 -15.82 -1.59 -26.38
C SER A 241 -14.76 -0.91 -25.49
N LYS A 242 -14.23 -1.63 -24.51
CA LYS A 242 -13.17 -1.12 -23.64
C LYS A 242 -11.99 -0.59 -24.47
N GLU A 243 -11.50 -1.37 -25.44
CA GLU A 243 -10.37 -1.02 -26.29
C GLU A 243 -10.63 0.26 -27.10
N LYS A 244 -11.85 0.39 -27.66
CA LYS A 244 -12.22 1.58 -28.42
C LYS A 244 -12.32 2.82 -27.54
N ARG A 245 -12.82 2.66 -26.32
CA ARG A 245 -12.89 3.74 -25.32
C ARG A 245 -11.49 4.22 -24.92
N ASP A 246 -10.59 3.30 -24.63
CA ASP A 246 -9.22 3.61 -24.24
C ASP A 246 -8.50 4.33 -25.40
N PHE A 247 -8.70 3.89 -26.64
CA PHE A 247 -8.15 4.53 -27.83
C PHE A 247 -8.65 5.96 -28.05
N GLU A 248 -9.95 6.20 -27.88
CA GLU A 248 -10.52 7.55 -28.05
C GLU A 248 -10.10 8.50 -26.90
N LEU A 249 -9.95 7.97 -25.66
CA LEU A 249 -9.40 8.76 -24.55
C LEU A 249 -7.94 9.15 -24.79
N GLU A 250 -7.12 8.23 -25.33
CA GLU A 250 -5.71 8.52 -25.63
C GLU A 250 -5.57 9.54 -26.78
N LYS A 251 -6.49 9.59 -27.73
CA LYS A 251 -6.55 10.67 -28.72
C LYS A 251 -6.80 12.03 -28.08
N VAL A 252 -7.79 12.11 -27.19
CA VAL A 252 -8.09 13.36 -26.47
C VAL A 252 -6.89 13.83 -25.68
N LYS A 253 -6.18 12.92 -25.02
CA LYS A 253 -4.96 13.20 -24.27
C LYS A 253 -3.84 13.73 -25.18
N THR A 254 -3.59 13.06 -26.32
CA THR A 254 -2.56 13.47 -27.28
C THR A 254 -2.86 14.84 -27.89
N GLU A 255 -4.13 15.11 -28.25
CA GLU A 255 -4.55 16.40 -28.76
C GLU A 255 -4.40 17.52 -27.72
N ALA A 256 -4.74 17.24 -26.45
CA ALA A 256 -4.58 18.18 -25.36
C ALA A 256 -3.10 18.52 -25.13
N ALA A 257 -2.23 17.50 -25.10
CA ALA A 257 -0.79 17.67 -24.94
C ALA A 257 -0.19 18.53 -26.09
N SER A 258 -0.55 18.23 -27.34
CA SER A 258 -0.07 18.99 -28.52
C SER A 258 -0.53 20.46 -28.48
N LYS A 259 -1.75 20.72 -28.02
CA LYS A 259 -2.26 22.10 -27.88
C LYS A 259 -1.56 22.85 -26.76
N ILE A 260 -1.26 22.18 -25.65
CA ILE A 260 -0.52 22.79 -24.51
C ILE A 260 0.92 23.10 -24.98
N GLU A 261 1.56 22.21 -25.71
CA GLU A 261 2.91 22.40 -26.23
C GLU A 261 2.98 23.60 -27.20
N ALA A 262 1.99 23.74 -28.08
CA ALA A 262 1.86 24.91 -28.96
C ALA A 262 1.64 26.24 -28.19
N LEU A 263 1.05 26.20 -27.01
CA LEU A 263 0.84 27.37 -26.15
C LEU A 263 2.12 27.76 -25.37
N LYS A 264 3.11 26.86 -25.23
CA LYS A 264 4.41 27.17 -24.61
C LYS A 264 5.19 28.25 -25.39
N ASP A 265 5.03 28.30 -26.72
CA ASP A 265 5.70 29.27 -27.59
C ASP A 265 5.08 30.68 -27.50
N ASP A 266 3.83 30.79 -27.05
CA ASP A 266 3.18 32.06 -26.80
C ASP A 266 3.38 32.45 -25.31
N ASN A 267 4.12 33.52 -25.04
CA ASN A 267 4.53 34.03 -23.71
C ASN A 267 3.40 34.16 -22.64
N ALA A 268 2.21 33.71 -22.92
CA ALA A 268 1.04 33.70 -22.05
C ALA A 268 1.03 32.57 -21.01
N ILE A 269 1.81 31.50 -21.17
CA ILE A 269 1.90 30.39 -20.21
C ILE A 269 3.36 30.12 -19.86
N LYS A 270 3.93 31.02 -19.08
CA LYS A 270 5.28 30.90 -18.51
C LYS A 270 5.39 29.86 -17.38
N LEU A 271 4.41 28.96 -17.22
CA LEU A 271 4.16 28.17 -16.00
C LEU A 271 4.14 26.64 -16.18
N LEU A 272 4.57 26.11 -17.31
CA LEU A 272 4.87 24.68 -17.37
C LEU A 272 6.34 24.49 -17.04
N THR A 273 6.64 24.50 -15.74
CA THR A 273 7.92 23.96 -15.26
C THR A 273 7.97 22.46 -15.57
N SER A 274 9.18 21.93 -15.77
CA SER A 274 9.43 20.49 -16.07
C SER A 274 8.73 19.50 -15.13
N ASP A 275 8.24 19.97 -13.99
CA ASP A 275 7.51 19.17 -13.01
C ASP A 275 6.02 19.01 -13.35
N ASN A 276 5.43 19.89 -14.15
CA ASN A 276 4.02 19.82 -14.57
C ASN A 276 3.80 18.99 -15.85
N GLU A 277 4.85 18.67 -16.63
CA GLU A 277 4.75 17.80 -17.80
C GLU A 277 4.33 16.36 -17.48
N LYS A 278 4.40 15.97 -16.19
CA LYS A 278 4.06 14.63 -15.70
C LYS A 278 2.62 14.49 -15.21
N LEU A 279 1.84 15.55 -15.21
CA LEU A 279 0.43 15.56 -14.79
C LEU A 279 -0.56 15.38 -15.96
N ILE A 280 -0.07 15.35 -17.20
CA ILE A 280 -0.81 15.04 -18.41
C ILE A 280 -0.50 13.61 -18.86
#